data_0ecc22bc314054a1805c4980ed98e076
#
_entry.id   0ecc22bc314054a1805c4980ed98e076
#
_cell.length_a   1.000
_cell.length_b   1.000
_cell.length_c   1.000
_cell.angle_alpha   90.00
_cell.angle_beta   90.00
_cell.angle_gamma   90.00
#
_symmetry.space_group_name_H-M   'P 1'
#
loop_
_entity.id
_entity.type
_entity.pdbx_description
1 polymer ?
#
loop_
_entity_poly.entity_id
_entity_poly.type
_entity_poly.pdbx_seq_one_letter_code
_entity_poly.pdbx_strand_id
1 'polypeptide(L)'
;MKKTYWYLIFIIAVGFFVRLYRINEPLADWHSWRQVDTAGVTREYIKNGIDLLRPRYMDLSSIPSGKDNLQGWRMVEFPIINGSTAFLYQNIPGARSTEIHVFSRLVSIVFSLGSIVLLYLIVEMFSGSLTAILATAVMAVLPYNIYYSRVILPEVPLVFFSLAALYFSVRYFLSEKHSMLSASFWLSAGSAAPALLLKPYAIFLALPILYLGWKQCRTDLLKSVKSYVWLALVILPFLLWRVWIGQFPEGIPAFTWLLNGNGIRFKGAFFQWIFADRLGRLILGYFGLIPLGIGLIIKPGDREGWFYRWWGLGILAYFVTFATGNVQHDYYQIIAIPIVSIFIAKGINVLFHPPKEFSRPVSYFLLLISVVFMVAFGWYHIRDYFNINHPEIVEAGQAVDKVLPAEAKVIAPYDGDTAFLFQTNRKGWPIGGAIDDKVSKGATHYVSIRFDEEAKDLISRCQVVLKTEKYVIINLKTCK
;
A
#
# COMPACT_ATOMS: atom_id res chain seq x y z
N MET A 1 -3.96 0.95 -34.86
CA MET A 1 -3.98 1.43 -33.47
C MET A 1 -3.93 2.96 -33.48
N LYS A 2 -4.76 3.63 -32.65
CA LYS A 2 -4.69 5.11 -32.52
C LYS A 2 -3.30 5.46 -31.96
N LYS A 3 -2.68 6.55 -32.44
CA LYS A 3 -1.35 7.04 -31.96
C LYS A 3 -1.26 7.13 -30.44
N THR A 4 -2.37 7.39 -29.77
CA THR A 4 -2.51 7.49 -28.30
C THR A 4 -2.10 6.22 -27.55
N TYR A 5 -2.33 5.04 -28.13
CA TYR A 5 -1.93 3.77 -27.47
C TYR A 5 -0.41 3.58 -27.42
N TRP A 6 0.34 4.12 -28.38
CA TRP A 6 1.80 4.10 -28.34
C TRP A 6 2.35 4.95 -27.19
N TYR A 7 1.74 6.11 -26.94
CA TYR A 7 2.11 6.91 -25.75
C TYR A 7 1.80 6.18 -24.44
N LEU A 8 0.65 5.51 -24.36
CA LEU A 8 0.31 4.71 -23.18
C LEU A 8 1.32 3.57 -22.96
N ILE A 9 1.67 2.83 -24.00
CA ILE A 9 2.69 1.75 -23.94
C ILE A 9 4.03 2.32 -23.48
N PHE A 10 4.44 3.46 -24.01
CA PHE A 10 5.67 4.14 -23.61
C PHE A 10 5.64 4.53 -22.12
N ILE A 11 4.53 5.11 -21.65
CA ILE A 11 4.35 5.48 -20.22
C ILE A 11 4.40 4.22 -19.31
N ILE A 12 3.78 3.13 -19.72
CA ILE A 12 3.82 1.86 -18.99
C ILE A 12 5.26 1.34 -18.93
N ALA A 13 5.98 1.36 -20.03
CA ALA A 13 7.38 0.94 -20.08
C ALA A 13 8.26 1.80 -19.17
N VAL A 14 8.15 3.14 -19.25
CA VAL A 14 8.86 4.05 -18.34
C VAL A 14 8.46 3.75 -16.89
N GLY A 15 7.15 3.63 -16.62
CA GLY A 15 6.63 3.29 -15.29
C GLY A 15 7.18 1.98 -14.73
N PHE A 16 7.36 0.96 -15.57
CA PHE A 16 8.00 -0.29 -15.20
C PHE A 16 9.47 -0.09 -14.82
N PHE A 17 10.26 0.50 -15.72
CA PHE A 17 11.71 0.64 -15.52
C PHE A 17 12.09 1.50 -14.32
N VAL A 18 11.38 2.61 -14.08
CA VAL A 18 11.68 3.46 -12.89
C VAL A 18 11.38 2.76 -11.57
N ARG A 19 10.46 1.78 -11.56
CA ARG A 19 10.14 0.98 -10.37
C ARG A 19 11.13 -0.14 -10.09
N LEU A 20 12.00 -0.47 -11.05
CA LEU A 20 13.08 -1.44 -10.85
C LEU A 20 14.27 -0.87 -10.06
N TYR A 21 14.30 0.45 -9.83
CA TYR A 21 15.39 1.06 -9.08
C TYR A 21 15.51 0.42 -7.68
N ARG A 22 16.68 -0.15 -7.38
CA ARG A 22 16.98 -0.87 -6.14
C ARG A 22 16.00 -2.01 -5.83
N ILE A 23 15.53 -2.73 -6.84
CA ILE A 23 14.56 -3.82 -6.68
C ILE A 23 15.08 -4.97 -5.82
N ASN A 24 16.40 -5.22 -5.88
CA ASN A 24 17.07 -6.35 -5.20
C ASN A 24 17.44 -6.05 -3.74
N GLU A 25 17.29 -4.80 -3.27
CA GLU A 25 17.60 -4.46 -1.89
C GLU A 25 16.73 -5.24 -0.89
N PRO A 26 17.29 -5.75 0.22
CA PRO A 26 16.53 -6.45 1.23
C PRO A 26 15.42 -5.57 1.83
N LEU A 27 14.42 -6.19 2.48
CA LEU A 27 13.32 -5.49 3.15
C LEU A 27 13.80 -4.86 4.47
N ALA A 28 14.59 -3.79 4.35
CA ALA A 28 15.10 -2.99 5.44
C ALA A 28 15.12 -1.49 5.07
N ASP A 29 14.41 -1.13 4.00
CA ASP A 29 14.17 0.23 3.52
C ASP A 29 13.01 0.90 4.30
N TRP A 30 12.54 2.08 3.86
CA TRP A 30 11.51 2.84 4.57
C TRP A 30 10.22 2.03 4.80
N HIS A 31 9.65 2.10 6.00
CA HIS A 31 8.51 1.29 6.43
C HIS A 31 8.71 -0.23 6.27
N SER A 32 9.96 -0.70 6.46
CA SER A 32 10.30 -2.12 6.37
C SER A 32 9.39 -3.01 7.22
N TRP A 33 9.07 -2.60 8.46
CA TRP A 33 8.21 -3.36 9.36
C TRP A 33 6.86 -3.76 8.71
N ARG A 34 6.24 -2.84 7.97
CA ARG A 34 4.95 -3.12 7.33
C ARG A 34 5.11 -4.00 6.10
N GLN A 35 6.21 -3.83 5.35
CA GLN A 35 6.53 -4.67 4.20
C GLN A 35 6.83 -6.11 4.63
N VAL A 36 7.62 -6.29 5.70
CA VAL A 36 7.99 -7.63 6.19
C VAL A 36 6.82 -8.36 6.84
N ASP A 37 5.88 -7.66 7.46
CA ASP A 37 4.64 -8.27 7.95
C ASP A 37 3.84 -8.89 6.79
N THR A 38 3.73 -8.17 5.68
CA THR A 38 3.06 -8.66 4.46
C THR A 38 3.86 -9.78 3.81
N ALA A 39 5.16 -9.59 3.60
CA ALA A 39 6.04 -10.61 3.00
C ALA A 39 6.16 -11.87 3.88
N GLY A 40 6.07 -11.72 5.20
CA GLY A 40 6.07 -12.81 6.16
C GLY A 40 4.92 -13.79 5.93
N VAL A 41 3.72 -13.29 5.68
CA VAL A 41 2.56 -14.14 5.33
C VAL A 41 2.81 -14.86 4.00
N THR A 42 3.34 -14.16 3.00
CA THR A 42 3.70 -14.78 1.72
C THR A 42 4.72 -15.91 1.91
N ARG A 43 5.75 -15.67 2.72
CA ARG A 43 6.79 -16.67 3.04
C ARG A 43 6.21 -17.89 3.75
N GLU A 44 5.30 -17.69 4.71
CA GLU A 44 4.61 -18.81 5.38
C GLU A 44 3.77 -19.62 4.39
N TYR A 45 3.07 -18.98 3.47
CA TYR A 45 2.31 -19.69 2.42
C TYR A 45 3.20 -20.51 1.47
N ILE A 46 4.37 -19.99 1.14
CA ILE A 46 5.32 -20.73 0.29
C ILE A 46 5.88 -21.95 1.04
N LYS A 47 6.15 -21.83 2.34
CA LYS A 47 6.71 -22.91 3.16
C LYS A 47 5.67 -23.98 3.54
N ASN A 48 4.47 -23.57 3.92
CA ASN A 48 3.50 -24.41 4.62
C ASN A 48 2.19 -24.62 3.84
N GLY A 49 2.08 -24.09 2.62
CA GLY A 49 0.86 -24.13 1.82
C GLY A 49 -0.05 -22.90 2.05
N ILE A 50 -0.88 -22.60 1.04
CA ILE A 50 -1.73 -21.42 1.03
C ILE A 50 -3.03 -21.71 1.79
N ASP A 51 -3.22 -21.07 2.94
CA ASP A 51 -4.49 -21.05 3.68
C ASP A 51 -4.95 -19.59 3.87
N LEU A 52 -5.82 -19.12 2.96
CA LEU A 52 -6.31 -17.74 2.96
C LEU A 52 -7.15 -17.39 4.19
N LEU A 53 -7.72 -18.38 4.86
CA LEU A 53 -8.54 -18.16 6.06
C LEU A 53 -7.71 -18.10 7.33
N ARG A 54 -6.48 -18.62 7.30
CA ARG A 54 -5.60 -18.70 8.47
C ARG A 54 -4.19 -18.17 8.17
N PRO A 55 -4.06 -16.88 7.76
CA PRO A 55 -2.76 -16.27 7.50
C PRO A 55 -1.91 -16.24 8.77
N ARG A 56 -0.65 -16.64 8.62
CA ARG A 56 0.37 -16.63 9.68
C ARG A 56 1.60 -15.87 9.21
N TYR A 57 2.38 -15.38 10.19
CA TYR A 57 3.66 -14.73 9.94
C TYR A 57 4.68 -15.08 11.04
N MET A 58 5.82 -14.40 11.09
CA MET A 58 6.93 -14.76 11.97
C MET A 58 6.80 -14.27 13.42
N ASP A 59 6.00 -13.24 13.72
CA ASP A 59 5.91 -12.64 15.04
C ASP A 59 4.99 -13.42 15.98
N LEU A 60 5.55 -13.88 17.10
CA LEU A 60 4.87 -14.62 18.16
C LEU A 60 4.56 -13.76 19.39
N SER A 61 4.89 -12.47 19.34
CA SER A 61 4.74 -11.55 20.47
C SER A 61 3.30 -11.08 20.69
N SER A 62 3.09 -10.46 21.84
CA SER A 62 1.83 -9.80 22.18
C SER A 62 1.75 -8.33 21.69
N ILE A 63 2.80 -7.81 21.06
CA ILE A 63 2.88 -6.39 20.70
C ILE A 63 1.71 -5.91 19.84
N PRO A 64 1.32 -6.61 18.76
CA PRO A 64 0.27 -6.09 17.88
C PRO A 64 -1.11 -6.04 18.53
N SER A 65 -1.45 -7.01 19.36
CA SER A 65 -2.83 -7.23 19.88
C SER A 65 -2.98 -7.08 21.38
N GLY A 66 -1.86 -7.03 22.13
CA GLY A 66 -1.84 -7.13 23.58
C GLY A 66 -2.01 -8.57 24.12
N LYS A 67 -2.05 -9.59 23.22
CA LYS A 67 -2.21 -11.02 23.58
C LYS A 67 -1.11 -11.84 22.92
N ASP A 68 -0.57 -12.84 23.64
CA ASP A 68 0.43 -13.76 23.08
C ASP A 68 -0.08 -14.44 21.82
N ASN A 69 0.72 -14.41 20.77
CA ASN A 69 0.36 -14.90 19.44
C ASN A 69 1.23 -16.10 19.02
N LEU A 70 1.29 -17.15 19.85
CA LEU A 70 2.21 -18.27 19.66
C LEU A 70 2.01 -19.06 18.35
N GLN A 71 0.86 -18.88 17.69
CA GLN A 71 0.58 -19.45 16.38
C GLN A 71 1.03 -18.54 15.22
N GLY A 72 1.37 -17.28 15.51
CA GLY A 72 1.77 -16.30 14.51
C GLY A 72 0.61 -15.87 13.60
N TRP A 73 -0.62 -15.76 14.13
CA TRP A 73 -1.76 -15.31 13.33
C TRP A 73 -1.58 -13.86 12.86
N ARG A 74 -1.99 -13.58 11.61
CA ARG A 74 -2.00 -12.23 11.03
C ARG A 74 -3.38 -11.90 10.48
N MET A 75 -4.32 -11.58 11.36
CA MET A 75 -5.74 -11.38 11.06
C MET A 75 -6.06 -9.89 10.83
N VAL A 76 -5.57 -9.34 9.74
CA VAL A 76 -5.73 -7.92 9.37
C VAL A 76 -6.59 -7.80 8.12
N GLU A 77 -5.96 -7.58 6.98
CA GLU A 77 -6.60 -7.64 5.66
C GLU A 77 -6.77 -9.08 5.20
N PHE A 78 -7.73 -9.32 4.31
CA PHE A 78 -7.81 -10.62 3.62
C PHE A 78 -6.56 -10.77 2.73
N PRO A 79 -5.83 -11.89 2.79
CA PRO A 79 -4.47 -12.01 2.26
C PRO A 79 -4.41 -12.24 0.74
N ILE A 80 -5.07 -11.39 -0.05
CA ILE A 80 -5.13 -11.49 -1.52
C ILE A 80 -3.73 -11.43 -2.12
N ILE A 81 -2.97 -10.38 -1.77
CA ILE A 81 -1.62 -10.21 -2.33
C ILE A 81 -0.68 -11.35 -1.92
N ASN A 82 -0.80 -11.81 -0.68
CA ASN A 82 0.04 -12.87 -0.13
C ASN A 82 -0.23 -14.20 -0.85
N GLY A 83 -1.51 -14.57 -0.96
CA GLY A 83 -1.92 -15.80 -1.64
C GLY A 83 -1.62 -15.79 -3.13
N SER A 84 -1.92 -14.67 -3.82
CA SER A 84 -1.60 -14.55 -5.25
C SER A 84 -0.09 -14.58 -5.51
N THR A 85 0.71 -13.89 -4.69
CA THR A 85 2.17 -13.90 -4.81
C THR A 85 2.75 -15.30 -4.56
N ALA A 86 2.30 -15.98 -3.49
CA ALA A 86 2.76 -17.35 -3.19
C ALA A 86 2.37 -18.32 -4.31
N PHE A 87 1.14 -18.23 -4.82
CA PHE A 87 0.68 -19.07 -5.94
C PHE A 87 1.53 -18.85 -7.19
N LEU A 88 1.75 -17.58 -7.58
CA LEU A 88 2.56 -17.25 -8.76
C LEU A 88 4.02 -17.70 -8.58
N TYR A 89 4.59 -17.48 -7.39
CA TYR A 89 5.96 -17.89 -7.09
C TYR A 89 6.17 -19.41 -7.19
N GLN A 90 5.18 -20.20 -6.79
CA GLN A 90 5.24 -21.65 -6.83
C GLN A 90 5.02 -22.23 -8.24
N ASN A 91 4.26 -21.54 -9.11
CA ASN A 91 3.80 -22.07 -10.38
C ASN A 91 4.45 -21.45 -11.63
N ILE A 92 5.06 -20.24 -11.52
CA ILE A 92 5.78 -19.66 -12.67
C ILE A 92 7.17 -20.31 -12.78
N PRO A 93 7.53 -20.90 -13.94
CA PRO A 93 8.87 -21.43 -14.17
C PRO A 93 9.95 -20.38 -13.92
N GLY A 94 10.97 -20.74 -13.15
CA GLY A 94 12.08 -19.84 -12.81
C GLY A 94 11.79 -18.82 -11.69
N ALA A 95 10.56 -18.65 -11.23
CA ALA A 95 10.26 -17.71 -10.14
C ALA A 95 11.02 -18.05 -8.85
N ARG A 96 11.20 -19.34 -8.56
CA ARG A 96 11.89 -19.83 -7.36
C ARG A 96 13.40 -19.54 -7.33
N SER A 97 14.00 -19.16 -8.46
CA SER A 97 15.39 -18.69 -8.52
C SER A 97 15.53 -17.22 -8.12
N THR A 98 14.42 -16.49 -7.99
CA THR A 98 14.37 -15.10 -7.55
C THR A 98 14.05 -15.06 -6.06
N GLU A 99 14.65 -14.14 -5.32
CA GLU A 99 14.33 -13.96 -3.91
C GLU A 99 12.87 -13.53 -3.72
N ILE A 100 12.22 -14.03 -2.66
CA ILE A 100 10.80 -13.81 -2.38
C ILE A 100 10.43 -12.31 -2.36
N HIS A 101 11.29 -11.47 -1.79
CA HIS A 101 11.02 -10.04 -1.69
C HIS A 101 11.09 -9.35 -3.06
N VAL A 102 12.02 -9.74 -3.93
CA VAL A 102 12.12 -9.22 -5.31
C VAL A 102 10.88 -9.63 -6.10
N PHE A 103 10.51 -10.91 -6.03
CA PHE A 103 9.31 -11.41 -6.72
C PHE A 103 8.04 -10.71 -6.22
N SER A 104 7.90 -10.51 -4.91
CA SER A 104 6.75 -9.81 -4.32
C SER A 104 6.67 -8.34 -4.78
N ARG A 105 7.82 -7.65 -4.89
CA ARG A 105 7.89 -6.31 -5.47
C ARG A 105 7.46 -6.29 -6.94
N LEU A 106 7.86 -7.29 -7.73
CA LEU A 106 7.42 -7.41 -9.13
C LEU A 106 5.90 -7.58 -9.23
N VAL A 107 5.29 -8.39 -8.35
CA VAL A 107 3.82 -8.52 -8.28
C VAL A 107 3.16 -7.17 -7.95
N SER A 108 3.70 -6.42 -6.99
CA SER A 108 3.23 -5.05 -6.68
C SER A 108 3.32 -4.13 -7.90
N ILE A 109 4.44 -4.17 -8.63
CA ILE A 109 4.63 -3.39 -9.85
C ILE A 109 3.58 -3.73 -10.91
N VAL A 110 3.23 -5.00 -11.10
CA VAL A 110 2.17 -5.42 -12.04
C VAL A 110 0.83 -4.81 -11.66
N PHE A 111 0.42 -4.85 -10.39
CA PHE A 111 -0.79 -4.16 -9.91
C PHE A 111 -0.74 -2.65 -10.15
N SER A 112 0.41 -2.02 -9.91
CA SER A 112 0.60 -0.59 -10.15
C SER A 112 0.46 -0.21 -11.63
N LEU A 113 1.06 -0.99 -12.53
CA LEU A 113 0.94 -0.76 -13.98
C LEU A 113 -0.50 -0.98 -14.46
N GLY A 114 -1.19 -1.99 -13.93
CA GLY A 114 -2.62 -2.19 -14.16
C GLY A 114 -3.46 -0.99 -13.69
N SER A 115 -3.08 -0.38 -12.57
CA SER A 115 -3.71 0.86 -12.07
C SER A 115 -3.54 2.04 -13.03
N ILE A 116 -2.36 2.18 -13.64
CA ILE A 116 -2.08 3.21 -14.65
C ILE A 116 -2.99 3.01 -15.89
N VAL A 117 -3.15 1.76 -16.36
CA VAL A 117 -4.04 1.45 -17.48
C VAL A 117 -5.50 1.77 -17.14
N LEU A 118 -5.97 1.38 -15.95
CA LEU A 118 -7.33 1.65 -15.52
C LEU A 118 -7.60 3.15 -15.37
N LEU A 119 -6.62 3.92 -14.86
CA LEU A 119 -6.71 5.37 -14.79
C LEU A 119 -6.86 5.98 -16.19
N TYR A 120 -6.05 5.54 -17.17
CA TYR A 120 -6.17 5.96 -18.56
C TYR A 120 -7.60 5.75 -19.08
N LEU A 121 -8.12 4.54 -18.92
CA LEU A 121 -9.46 4.16 -19.41
C LEU A 121 -10.58 5.00 -18.77
N ILE A 122 -10.50 5.27 -17.46
CA ILE A 122 -11.47 6.12 -16.77
C ILE A 122 -11.41 7.56 -17.30
N VAL A 123 -10.22 8.12 -17.38
CA VAL A 123 -10.05 9.54 -17.75
C VAL A 123 -10.37 9.77 -19.23
N GLU A 124 -10.04 8.82 -20.12
CA GLU A 124 -10.37 8.90 -21.54
C GLU A 124 -11.88 8.99 -21.77
N MET A 125 -12.69 8.27 -20.97
CA MET A 125 -14.17 8.28 -21.09
C MET A 125 -14.78 9.65 -20.77
N PHE A 126 -14.17 10.42 -19.86
CA PHE A 126 -14.71 11.69 -19.37
C PHE A 126 -14.02 12.93 -19.96
N SER A 127 -12.70 12.91 -20.07
CA SER A 127 -11.88 14.09 -20.33
C SER A 127 -11.02 13.99 -21.60
N GLY A 128 -11.17 12.88 -22.34
CA GLY A 128 -10.47 12.64 -23.60
C GLY A 128 -9.01 12.18 -23.45
N SER A 129 -8.45 11.77 -24.59
CA SER A 129 -7.17 11.03 -24.62
C SER A 129 -5.97 11.85 -24.15
N LEU A 130 -5.94 13.18 -24.39
CA LEU A 130 -4.80 14.02 -23.95
C LEU A 130 -4.74 14.09 -22.42
N THR A 131 -5.86 14.41 -21.78
CA THR A 131 -5.93 14.46 -20.31
C THR A 131 -5.64 13.07 -19.69
N ALA A 132 -6.10 12.00 -20.35
CA ALA A 132 -5.81 10.63 -19.93
C ALA A 132 -4.31 10.30 -19.97
N ILE A 133 -3.63 10.64 -21.07
CA ILE A 133 -2.17 10.48 -21.20
C ILE A 133 -1.43 11.29 -20.13
N LEU A 134 -1.81 12.55 -19.93
CA LEU A 134 -1.19 13.39 -18.91
C LEU A 134 -1.39 12.84 -17.49
N ALA A 135 -2.61 12.40 -17.14
CA ALA A 135 -2.89 11.82 -15.83
C ALA A 135 -2.09 10.54 -15.56
N THR A 136 -2.00 9.67 -16.58
CA THR A 136 -1.21 8.44 -16.48
C THR A 136 0.28 8.70 -16.44
N ALA A 137 0.78 9.67 -17.19
CA ALA A 137 2.18 10.08 -17.14
C ALA A 137 2.54 10.62 -15.73
N VAL A 138 1.70 11.51 -15.16
CA VAL A 138 1.88 12.01 -13.81
C VAL A 138 1.89 10.84 -12.82
N MET A 139 0.90 9.95 -12.85
CA MET A 139 0.85 8.78 -11.95
C MET A 139 2.06 7.86 -12.11
N ALA A 140 2.58 7.69 -13.33
CA ALA A 140 3.72 6.83 -13.59
C ALA A 140 5.03 7.37 -13.02
N VAL A 141 5.25 8.71 -13.09
CA VAL A 141 6.55 9.32 -12.77
C VAL A 141 6.62 10.08 -11.45
N LEU A 142 5.51 10.26 -10.73
CA LEU A 142 5.56 10.85 -9.38
C LEU A 142 6.48 10.02 -8.46
N PRO A 143 7.57 10.58 -7.90
CA PRO A 143 8.54 9.83 -7.10
C PRO A 143 7.93 9.11 -5.91
N TYR A 144 6.99 9.76 -5.22
CA TYR A 144 6.21 9.13 -4.17
C TYR A 144 5.51 7.85 -4.66
N ASN A 145 4.84 7.93 -5.80
CA ASN A 145 4.14 6.77 -6.35
C ASN A 145 5.11 5.70 -6.87
N ILE A 146 6.28 6.08 -7.39
CA ILE A 146 7.32 5.12 -7.80
C ILE A 146 7.73 4.28 -6.60
N TYR A 147 8.01 4.88 -5.46
CA TYR A 147 8.39 4.16 -4.25
C TYR A 147 7.24 3.29 -3.74
N TYR A 148 6.09 3.89 -3.40
CA TYR A 148 5.01 3.19 -2.72
C TYR A 148 4.25 2.18 -3.60
N SER A 149 4.37 2.23 -4.91
CA SER A 149 3.73 1.27 -5.80
C SER A 149 4.59 0.04 -6.15
N ARG A 150 5.84 -0.01 -5.68
CA ARG A 150 6.71 -1.19 -5.79
C ARG A 150 6.88 -1.95 -4.48
N VAL A 151 6.60 -1.31 -3.34
CA VAL A 151 6.74 -1.94 -2.02
C VAL A 151 5.66 -2.99 -1.76
N ILE A 152 5.93 -3.89 -0.81
CA ILE A 152 5.06 -5.04 -0.53
C ILE A 152 3.99 -4.61 0.48
N LEU A 153 2.99 -3.89 -0.01
CA LEU A 153 1.89 -3.36 0.80
C LEU A 153 0.53 -3.73 0.20
N PRO A 154 -0.50 -3.97 1.01
CA PRO A 154 -1.86 -4.24 0.52
C PRO A 154 -2.51 -3.02 -0.15
N GLU A 155 -1.98 -1.82 0.06
CA GLU A 155 -2.43 -0.58 -0.56
C GLU A 155 -2.22 -0.56 -2.07
N VAL A 156 -1.21 -1.27 -2.61
CA VAL A 156 -0.96 -1.31 -4.05
C VAL A 156 -2.08 -2.05 -4.81
N PRO A 157 -2.42 -3.32 -4.47
CA PRO A 157 -3.56 -3.98 -5.08
C PRO A 157 -4.90 -3.33 -4.70
N LEU A 158 -5.02 -2.66 -3.55
CA LEU A 158 -6.19 -1.87 -3.20
C LEU A 158 -6.47 -0.80 -4.27
N VAL A 159 -5.47 0.00 -4.67
CA VAL A 159 -5.63 1.02 -5.71
C VAL A 159 -6.07 0.38 -7.03
N PHE A 160 -5.46 -0.75 -7.41
CA PHE A 160 -5.85 -1.47 -8.62
C PHE A 160 -7.31 -1.92 -8.60
N PHE A 161 -7.74 -2.63 -7.56
CA PHE A 161 -9.12 -3.11 -7.46
C PHE A 161 -10.13 -1.98 -7.32
N SER A 162 -9.75 -0.89 -6.65
CA SER A 162 -10.58 0.31 -6.55
C SER A 162 -10.79 0.98 -7.90
N LEU A 163 -9.72 1.14 -8.68
CA LEU A 163 -9.81 1.68 -10.05
C LEU A 163 -10.57 0.75 -10.98
N ALA A 164 -10.41 -0.56 -10.85
CA ALA A 164 -11.19 -1.53 -11.61
C ALA A 164 -12.68 -1.44 -11.27
N ALA A 165 -13.02 -1.34 -9.98
CA ALA A 165 -14.40 -1.14 -9.53
C ALA A 165 -15.01 0.15 -10.10
N LEU A 166 -14.26 1.27 -10.06
CA LEU A 166 -14.68 2.54 -10.64
C LEU A 166 -14.86 2.41 -12.16
N TYR A 167 -13.89 1.86 -12.87
CA TYR A 167 -13.94 1.71 -14.32
C TYR A 167 -15.17 0.90 -14.78
N PHE A 168 -15.40 -0.26 -14.17
CA PHE A 168 -16.53 -1.10 -14.54
C PHE A 168 -17.86 -0.50 -14.09
N SER A 169 -17.92 0.23 -12.97
CA SER A 169 -19.10 0.99 -12.58
C SER A 169 -19.40 2.12 -13.57
N VAL A 170 -18.38 2.86 -14.03
CA VAL A 170 -18.53 3.88 -15.07
C VAL A 170 -19.08 3.25 -16.36
N ARG A 171 -18.53 2.13 -16.81
CA ARG A 171 -19.02 1.40 -17.98
C ARG A 171 -20.45 0.92 -17.81
N TYR A 172 -20.82 0.45 -16.63
CA TYR A 172 -22.19 0.00 -16.34
C TYR A 172 -23.17 1.17 -16.41
N PHE A 173 -22.89 2.28 -15.73
CA PHE A 173 -23.80 3.43 -15.68
C PHE A 173 -23.83 4.25 -16.98
N LEU A 174 -22.81 4.20 -17.82
CA LEU A 174 -22.79 4.87 -19.12
C LEU A 174 -23.36 3.98 -20.25
N SER A 175 -23.72 2.72 -19.96
CA SER A 175 -24.39 1.86 -20.95
C SER A 175 -25.88 2.19 -21.05
N GLU A 176 -26.48 1.96 -22.23
CA GLU A 176 -27.91 2.18 -22.44
C GLU A 176 -28.81 1.24 -21.61
N LYS A 177 -28.31 0.04 -21.33
CA LYS A 177 -29.05 -0.99 -20.57
C LYS A 177 -28.32 -1.34 -19.28
N HIS A 178 -28.88 -0.92 -18.13
CA HIS A 178 -28.38 -1.27 -16.81
C HIS A 178 -28.83 -2.69 -16.43
N SER A 179 -28.24 -3.71 -17.07
CA SER A 179 -28.62 -5.11 -16.90
C SER A 179 -27.68 -5.86 -15.96
N MET A 180 -28.22 -6.74 -15.12
CA MET A 180 -27.41 -7.71 -14.36
C MET A 180 -26.69 -8.73 -15.25
N LEU A 181 -27.11 -8.89 -16.51
CA LEU A 181 -26.41 -9.74 -17.48
C LEU A 181 -25.14 -9.06 -18.03
N SER A 182 -24.95 -7.77 -17.76
CA SER A 182 -23.75 -7.05 -18.18
C SER A 182 -22.52 -7.53 -17.43
N ALA A 183 -21.44 -7.87 -18.15
CA ALA A 183 -20.14 -8.16 -17.55
C ALA A 183 -19.63 -7.02 -16.65
N SER A 184 -19.95 -5.76 -16.99
CA SER A 184 -19.54 -4.60 -16.19
C SER A 184 -20.19 -4.59 -14.79
N PHE A 185 -21.40 -5.13 -14.64
CA PHE A 185 -22.04 -5.29 -13.32
C PHE A 185 -21.21 -6.21 -12.42
N TRP A 186 -20.93 -7.42 -12.89
CA TRP A 186 -20.20 -8.43 -12.12
C TRP A 186 -18.74 -8.06 -11.88
N LEU A 187 -18.07 -7.48 -12.88
CA LEU A 187 -16.69 -7.04 -12.77
C LEU A 187 -16.56 -5.85 -11.80
N SER A 188 -17.56 -4.95 -11.73
CA SER A 188 -17.55 -3.87 -10.75
C SER A 188 -17.67 -4.40 -9.32
N ALA A 189 -18.60 -5.31 -9.06
CA ALA A 189 -18.76 -5.95 -7.76
C ALA A 189 -17.54 -6.83 -7.41
N GLY A 190 -17.10 -7.66 -8.37
CA GLY A 190 -15.93 -8.54 -8.24
C GLY A 190 -14.60 -7.81 -8.05
N SER A 191 -14.55 -6.50 -8.37
CA SER A 191 -13.39 -5.64 -8.06
C SER A 191 -13.59 -4.87 -6.75
N ALA A 192 -14.80 -4.42 -6.45
CA ALA A 192 -15.09 -3.67 -5.22
C ALA A 192 -14.96 -4.54 -3.96
N ALA A 193 -15.37 -5.82 -4.02
CA ALA A 193 -15.23 -6.74 -2.90
C ALA A 193 -13.77 -6.98 -2.48
N PRO A 194 -12.82 -7.33 -3.37
CA PRO A 194 -11.40 -7.40 -3.03
C PRO A 194 -10.83 -6.08 -2.51
N ALA A 195 -11.24 -4.94 -3.07
CA ALA A 195 -10.80 -3.64 -2.55
C ALA A 195 -11.20 -3.46 -1.07
N LEU A 196 -12.44 -3.80 -0.73
CA LEU A 196 -12.95 -3.70 0.64
C LEU A 196 -12.31 -4.73 1.58
N LEU A 197 -12.05 -5.95 1.10
CA LEU A 197 -11.36 -7.02 1.82
C LEU A 197 -9.90 -6.66 2.12
N LEU A 198 -9.23 -5.93 1.22
CA LEU A 198 -7.87 -5.42 1.43
C LEU A 198 -7.88 -4.30 2.47
N LYS A 199 -8.77 -3.32 2.34
CA LYS A 199 -8.87 -2.22 3.30
C LYS A 199 -10.29 -1.65 3.38
N PRO A 200 -10.87 -1.56 4.59
CA PRO A 200 -12.23 -1.05 4.77
C PRO A 200 -12.44 0.36 4.22
N TYR A 201 -11.39 1.18 4.19
CA TYR A 201 -11.51 2.54 3.70
C TYR A 201 -11.69 2.66 2.17
N ALA A 202 -11.62 1.55 1.42
CA ALA A 202 -12.09 1.51 0.02
C ALA A 202 -13.55 1.97 -0.12
N ILE A 203 -14.36 1.88 0.94
CA ILE A 203 -15.75 2.32 0.95
C ILE A 203 -15.92 3.80 0.58
N PHE A 204 -14.93 4.65 0.85
CA PHE A 204 -15.00 6.07 0.47
C PHE A 204 -15.02 6.30 -1.05
N LEU A 205 -14.54 5.31 -1.83
CA LEU A 205 -14.66 5.33 -3.29
C LEU A 205 -16.05 4.93 -3.78
N ALA A 206 -16.97 4.58 -2.89
CA ALA A 206 -18.38 4.47 -3.23
C ALA A 206 -19.01 5.83 -3.61
N LEU A 207 -18.49 6.96 -3.10
CA LEU A 207 -19.06 8.28 -3.38
C LEU A 207 -19.14 8.61 -4.88
N PRO A 208 -18.07 8.49 -5.70
CA PRO A 208 -18.18 8.69 -7.14
C PRO A 208 -19.10 7.66 -7.83
N ILE A 209 -19.18 6.41 -7.34
CA ILE A 209 -20.09 5.40 -7.86
C ILE A 209 -21.56 5.77 -7.58
N LEU A 210 -21.86 6.21 -6.35
CA LEU A 210 -23.17 6.68 -5.95
C LEU A 210 -23.61 7.93 -6.75
N TYR A 211 -22.67 8.86 -6.97
CA TYR A 211 -22.95 10.01 -7.83
C TYR A 211 -23.36 9.59 -9.23
N LEU A 212 -22.64 8.67 -9.87
CA LEU A 212 -22.98 8.17 -11.20
C LEU A 212 -24.33 7.45 -11.20
N GLY A 213 -24.55 6.57 -10.23
CA GLY A 213 -25.82 5.86 -10.08
C GLY A 213 -26.99 6.82 -9.91
N TRP A 214 -26.83 7.85 -9.06
CA TRP A 214 -27.84 8.88 -8.88
C TRP A 214 -28.08 9.71 -10.16
N LYS A 215 -26.99 10.10 -10.86
CA LYS A 215 -27.10 10.87 -12.11
C LYS A 215 -27.87 10.12 -13.19
N GLN A 216 -27.71 8.79 -13.30
CA GLN A 216 -28.28 7.97 -14.34
C GLN A 216 -29.64 7.34 -13.97
N CYS A 217 -29.80 6.89 -12.74
CA CYS A 217 -30.94 6.09 -12.32
C CYS A 217 -31.87 6.83 -11.33
N ARG A 218 -31.44 7.98 -10.78
CA ARG A 218 -32.24 8.75 -9.79
C ARG A 218 -32.71 7.84 -8.63
N THR A 219 -33.98 7.93 -8.25
CA THR A 219 -34.60 7.13 -7.18
C THR A 219 -34.66 5.64 -7.48
N ASP A 220 -34.57 5.23 -8.74
CA ASP A 220 -34.58 3.81 -9.12
C ASP A 220 -33.31 3.09 -8.65
N LEU A 221 -32.22 3.83 -8.43
CA LEU A 221 -31.04 3.28 -7.79
C LEU A 221 -31.35 2.64 -6.43
N LEU A 222 -32.21 3.28 -5.62
CA LEU A 222 -32.57 2.81 -4.28
C LEU A 222 -33.68 1.73 -4.30
N LYS A 223 -34.45 1.66 -5.38
CA LYS A 223 -35.57 0.70 -5.52
C LYS A 223 -35.17 -0.58 -6.26
N SER A 224 -34.04 -0.56 -6.94
CA SER A 224 -33.59 -1.66 -7.80
C SER A 224 -32.99 -2.81 -7.02
N VAL A 225 -33.48 -4.01 -7.20
CA VAL A 225 -32.89 -5.26 -6.68
C VAL A 225 -31.42 -5.39 -7.08
N LYS A 226 -31.03 -4.90 -8.26
CA LYS A 226 -29.64 -4.91 -8.75
C LYS A 226 -28.70 -4.17 -7.79
N SER A 227 -29.12 -3.04 -7.24
CA SER A 227 -28.33 -2.26 -6.29
C SER A 227 -28.07 -3.04 -5.00
N TYR A 228 -29.08 -3.74 -4.50
CA TYR A 228 -28.96 -4.56 -3.29
C TYR A 228 -28.12 -5.81 -3.54
N VAL A 229 -28.25 -6.45 -4.70
CA VAL A 229 -27.41 -7.58 -5.08
C VAL A 229 -25.95 -7.13 -5.19
N TRP A 230 -25.68 -5.99 -5.85
CA TRP A 230 -24.33 -5.43 -5.93
C TRP A 230 -23.75 -5.12 -4.54
N LEU A 231 -24.54 -4.48 -3.69
CA LEU A 231 -24.15 -4.14 -2.33
C LEU A 231 -23.84 -5.40 -1.50
N ALA A 232 -24.67 -6.42 -1.60
CA ALA A 232 -24.46 -7.69 -0.92
C ALA A 232 -23.15 -8.38 -1.40
N LEU A 233 -22.92 -8.43 -2.71
CA LEU A 233 -21.70 -9.00 -3.28
C LEU A 233 -20.42 -8.29 -2.80
N VAL A 234 -20.49 -6.99 -2.55
CA VAL A 234 -19.35 -6.20 -2.11
C VAL A 234 -19.14 -6.26 -0.60
N ILE A 235 -20.22 -6.13 0.18
CA ILE A 235 -20.10 -5.98 1.64
C ILE A 235 -20.07 -7.32 2.36
N LEU A 236 -20.85 -8.32 1.90
CA LEU A 236 -20.95 -9.59 2.61
C LEU A 236 -19.61 -10.33 2.76
N PRO A 237 -18.74 -10.43 1.73
CA PRO A 237 -17.43 -11.05 1.91
C PRO A 237 -16.60 -10.37 3.01
N PHE A 238 -16.62 -9.03 3.07
CA PHE A 238 -15.93 -8.27 4.11
C PHE A 238 -16.50 -8.55 5.50
N LEU A 239 -17.83 -8.55 5.67
CA LEU A 239 -18.46 -8.85 6.96
C LEU A 239 -18.16 -10.28 7.40
N LEU A 240 -18.24 -11.25 6.51
CA LEU A 240 -17.89 -12.65 6.80
C LEU A 240 -16.42 -12.76 7.23
N TRP A 241 -15.51 -12.06 6.56
CA TRP A 241 -14.11 -12.01 6.99
C TRP A 241 -13.95 -11.41 8.39
N ARG A 242 -14.64 -10.31 8.69
CA ARG A 242 -14.58 -9.69 10.04
C ARG A 242 -15.12 -10.60 11.14
N VAL A 243 -16.18 -11.35 10.86
CA VAL A 243 -16.72 -12.36 11.79
C VAL A 243 -15.72 -13.51 11.96
N TRP A 244 -15.16 -14.00 10.85
CA TRP A 244 -14.20 -15.11 10.86
C TRP A 244 -12.96 -14.80 11.71
N ILE A 245 -12.32 -13.66 11.49
CA ILE A 245 -11.10 -13.31 12.23
C ILE A 245 -11.35 -13.03 13.71
N GLY A 246 -12.58 -12.74 14.10
CA GLY A 246 -12.96 -12.58 15.53
C GLY A 246 -12.66 -13.80 16.41
N GLN A 247 -12.45 -14.98 15.79
CA GLN A 247 -12.05 -16.21 16.48
C GLN A 247 -10.55 -16.23 16.84
N PHE A 248 -9.75 -15.30 16.31
CA PHE A 248 -8.29 -15.23 16.48
C PHE A 248 -7.87 -13.84 16.99
N PRO A 249 -8.34 -13.44 18.18
CA PRO A 249 -8.16 -12.07 18.69
C PRO A 249 -6.68 -11.70 18.89
N GLU A 250 -5.80 -12.67 19.15
CA GLU A 250 -4.35 -12.48 19.26
C GLU A 250 -3.69 -12.08 17.93
N GLY A 251 -4.32 -12.42 16.80
CA GLY A 251 -3.86 -12.03 15.46
C GLY A 251 -4.39 -10.69 14.95
N ILE A 252 -5.27 -10.02 15.72
CA ILE A 252 -5.89 -8.75 15.31
C ILE A 252 -5.15 -7.59 15.98
N PRO A 253 -4.36 -6.79 15.25
CA PRO A 253 -3.70 -5.62 15.81
C PRO A 253 -4.68 -4.56 16.32
N ALA A 254 -4.26 -3.80 17.32
CA ALA A 254 -5.00 -2.63 17.78
C ALA A 254 -5.17 -1.63 16.64
N PHE A 255 -6.40 -1.17 16.39
CA PHE A 255 -6.71 -0.33 15.22
C PHE A 255 -7.50 0.94 15.55
N THR A 256 -8.06 1.06 16.77
CA THR A 256 -8.90 2.20 17.16
C THR A 256 -8.14 3.53 17.14
N TRP A 257 -6.84 3.51 17.36
CA TRP A 257 -5.96 4.67 17.30
C TRP A 257 -5.91 5.31 15.90
N LEU A 258 -6.15 4.53 14.83
CA LEU A 258 -6.11 5.00 13.43
C LEU A 258 -7.10 6.14 13.16
N LEU A 259 -8.24 6.14 13.86
CA LEU A 259 -9.36 7.05 13.57
C LEU A 259 -9.05 8.50 13.97
N ASN A 260 -8.90 8.76 15.25
CA ASN A 260 -8.71 10.13 15.78
C ASN A 260 -7.97 10.12 17.13
N GLY A 261 -6.84 9.40 17.20
CA GLY A 261 -6.00 9.37 18.40
C GLY A 261 -5.63 10.79 18.83
N ASN A 262 -5.76 11.08 20.12
CA ASN A 262 -5.49 12.41 20.70
C ASN A 262 -6.27 13.59 20.05
N GLY A 263 -7.40 13.32 19.39
CA GLY A 263 -8.23 14.34 18.75
C GLY A 263 -7.53 15.08 17.60
N ILE A 264 -6.60 14.43 16.90
CA ILE A 264 -5.69 15.05 15.92
C ILE A 264 -6.44 15.79 14.80
N ARG A 265 -7.60 15.28 14.33
CA ARG A 265 -8.37 15.91 13.25
C ARG A 265 -8.86 17.33 13.56
N PHE A 266 -8.94 17.69 14.83
CA PHE A 266 -9.37 19.03 15.29
C PHE A 266 -8.19 19.94 15.62
N LYS A 267 -6.95 19.51 15.36
CA LYS A 267 -5.73 20.28 15.61
C LYS A 267 -5.16 20.84 14.31
N GLY A 268 -4.54 22.02 14.36
CA GLY A 268 -3.82 22.57 13.20
C GLY A 268 -2.76 21.62 12.62
N ALA A 269 -2.16 20.78 13.47
CA ALA A 269 -1.21 19.76 13.05
C ALA A 269 -1.78 18.77 12.01
N PHE A 270 -3.08 18.43 12.07
CA PHE A 270 -3.71 17.58 11.04
C PHE A 270 -3.59 18.20 9.65
N PHE A 271 -3.93 19.46 9.52
CA PHE A 271 -3.87 20.17 8.25
C PHE A 271 -2.44 20.33 7.75
N GLN A 272 -1.51 20.64 8.66
CA GLN A 272 -0.08 20.71 8.36
C GLN A 272 0.43 19.38 7.79
N TRP A 273 0.14 18.27 8.47
CA TRP A 273 0.62 16.95 8.03
C TRP A 273 -0.01 16.51 6.72
N ILE A 274 -1.33 16.63 6.56
CA ILE A 274 -2.02 16.11 5.37
C ILE A 274 -1.77 16.99 4.14
N PHE A 275 -1.94 18.31 4.26
CA PHE A 275 -1.90 19.18 3.09
C PHE A 275 -0.51 19.75 2.81
N ALA A 276 0.20 20.24 3.82
CA ALA A 276 1.53 20.82 3.60
C ALA A 276 2.60 19.75 3.45
N ASP A 277 2.62 18.74 4.33
CA ASP A 277 3.66 17.71 4.31
C ASP A 277 3.36 16.60 3.29
N ARG A 278 2.27 15.83 3.47
CA ARG A 278 1.99 14.67 2.62
C ARG A 278 1.68 15.08 1.19
N LEU A 279 0.68 15.95 1.00
CA LEU A 279 0.30 16.37 -0.35
C LEU A 279 1.32 17.34 -0.95
N GLY A 280 1.62 18.43 -0.26
CA GLY A 280 2.48 19.51 -0.79
C GLY A 280 3.93 19.08 -0.98
N ARG A 281 4.60 18.67 0.10
CA ARG A 281 6.01 18.34 0.09
C ARG A 281 6.29 16.97 -0.54
N LEU A 282 5.69 15.92 0.02
CA LEU A 282 6.09 14.54 -0.27
C LEU A 282 5.59 14.06 -1.63
N ILE A 283 4.31 14.33 -1.97
CA ILE A 283 3.71 13.88 -3.23
C ILE A 283 4.02 14.85 -4.35
N LEU A 284 3.86 16.15 -4.13
CA LEU A 284 3.85 17.17 -5.20
C LEU A 284 5.15 17.98 -5.30
N GLY A 285 6.16 17.72 -4.45
CA GLY A 285 7.40 18.50 -4.43
C GLY A 285 7.13 20.01 -4.44
N TYR A 286 6.08 20.45 -3.75
CA TYR A 286 5.52 21.81 -3.69
C TYR A 286 5.02 22.35 -5.04
N PHE A 287 5.80 22.26 -6.11
CA PHE A 287 5.48 22.87 -7.41
C PHE A 287 4.31 22.21 -8.14
N GLY A 288 4.01 20.95 -7.84
CA GLY A 288 2.81 20.28 -8.33
C GLY A 288 1.50 20.86 -7.79
N LEU A 289 1.55 21.69 -6.72
CA LEU A 289 0.40 22.44 -6.21
C LEU A 289 -0.14 23.45 -7.25
N ILE A 290 0.70 23.98 -8.13
CA ILE A 290 0.28 24.92 -9.19
C ILE A 290 -0.72 24.25 -10.14
N PRO A 291 -0.34 23.18 -10.90
CA PRO A 291 -1.30 22.53 -11.78
C PRO A 291 -2.44 21.82 -11.00
N LEU A 292 -2.22 21.33 -9.79
CA LEU A 292 -3.29 20.80 -8.96
C LEU A 292 -4.35 21.85 -8.67
N GLY A 293 -3.94 23.06 -8.20
CA GLY A 293 -4.85 24.18 -7.90
C GLY A 293 -5.65 24.60 -9.12
N ILE A 294 -4.97 24.78 -10.27
CA ILE A 294 -5.63 25.10 -11.55
C ILE A 294 -6.66 24.01 -11.89
N GLY A 295 -6.29 22.74 -11.80
CA GLY A 295 -7.18 21.60 -12.14
C GLY A 295 -8.40 21.51 -11.23
N LEU A 296 -8.27 21.87 -9.95
CA LEU A 296 -9.37 21.88 -8.99
C LEU A 296 -10.41 22.98 -9.27
N ILE A 297 -9.99 24.18 -9.72
CA ILE A 297 -10.88 25.32 -9.96
C ILE A 297 -11.56 25.30 -11.33
N ILE A 298 -11.00 24.55 -12.31
CA ILE A 298 -11.58 24.45 -13.65
C ILE A 298 -13.01 23.91 -13.60
N LYS A 299 -13.92 24.54 -14.35
CA LYS A 299 -15.28 24.04 -14.54
C LYS A 299 -15.26 22.60 -15.07
N PRO A 300 -16.04 21.68 -14.47
CA PRO A 300 -16.15 20.32 -14.97
C PRO A 300 -16.69 20.30 -16.39
N GLY A 301 -16.18 19.37 -17.21
CA GLY A 301 -16.77 19.08 -18.51
C GLY A 301 -18.15 18.42 -18.36
N ASP A 302 -19.00 18.54 -19.38
CA ASP A 302 -20.39 18.03 -19.33
C ASP A 302 -20.45 16.51 -19.09
N ARG A 303 -19.54 15.75 -19.71
CA ARG A 303 -19.47 14.28 -19.53
C ARG A 303 -19.06 13.90 -18.13
N GLU A 304 -18.02 14.55 -17.57
CA GLU A 304 -17.54 14.21 -16.23
C GLU A 304 -18.53 14.67 -15.14
N GLY A 305 -19.19 15.81 -15.35
CA GLY A 305 -20.02 16.44 -14.32
C GLY A 305 -19.22 16.61 -13.02
N TRP A 306 -19.76 16.16 -11.91
CA TRP A 306 -19.10 16.23 -10.61
C TRP A 306 -18.34 14.94 -10.22
N PHE A 307 -18.17 13.96 -11.13
CA PHE A 307 -17.60 12.65 -10.82
C PHE A 307 -16.22 12.73 -10.14
N TYR A 308 -15.28 13.49 -10.68
CA TYR A 308 -13.95 13.64 -10.06
C TYR A 308 -14.01 14.40 -8.73
N ARG A 309 -14.94 15.36 -8.59
CA ARG A 309 -15.11 16.08 -7.33
C ARG A 309 -15.70 15.19 -6.23
N TRP A 310 -16.67 14.33 -6.55
CA TRP A 310 -17.16 13.31 -5.62
C TRP A 310 -16.07 12.29 -5.24
N TRP A 311 -15.21 11.94 -6.18
CA TRP A 311 -14.05 11.11 -5.87
C TRP A 311 -13.09 11.84 -4.93
N GLY A 312 -12.71 13.07 -5.22
CA GLY A 312 -11.90 13.90 -4.32
C GLY A 312 -12.51 14.08 -2.93
N LEU A 313 -13.84 14.28 -2.86
CA LEU A 313 -14.56 14.33 -1.58
C LEU A 313 -14.46 13.00 -0.81
N GLY A 314 -14.53 11.86 -1.50
CA GLY A 314 -14.30 10.55 -0.90
C GLY A 314 -12.92 10.43 -0.27
N ILE A 315 -11.89 10.89 -0.95
CA ILE A 315 -10.52 10.91 -0.40
C ILE A 315 -10.41 11.86 0.81
N LEU A 316 -11.03 13.04 0.75
CA LEU A 316 -11.05 13.95 1.91
C LEU A 316 -11.78 13.34 3.10
N ALA A 317 -12.93 12.70 2.87
CA ALA A 317 -13.66 11.98 3.91
C ALA A 317 -12.83 10.85 4.53
N TYR A 318 -12.08 10.11 3.70
CA TYR A 318 -11.13 9.12 4.17
C TYR A 318 -10.04 9.74 5.07
N PHE A 319 -9.40 10.83 4.64
CA PHE A 319 -8.36 11.50 5.45
C PHE A 319 -8.89 11.96 6.80
N VAL A 320 -10.09 12.55 6.82
CA VAL A 320 -10.73 13.01 8.05
C VAL A 320 -11.14 11.85 8.95
N THR A 321 -11.60 10.73 8.39
CA THR A 321 -12.04 9.56 9.18
C THR A 321 -10.85 8.83 9.80
N PHE A 322 -9.81 8.55 9.02
CA PHE A 322 -8.61 7.85 9.47
C PHE A 322 -7.47 8.86 9.76
N ALA A 323 -7.80 9.90 10.53
CA ALA A 323 -6.94 11.06 10.69
C ALA A 323 -5.56 10.72 11.26
N THR A 324 -5.49 9.93 12.33
CA THR A 324 -4.21 9.57 12.97
C THR A 324 -3.37 8.67 12.05
N GLY A 325 -4.00 7.68 11.41
CA GLY A 325 -3.30 6.80 10.47
C GLY A 325 -2.66 7.59 9.34
N ASN A 326 -3.38 8.53 8.74
CA ASN A 326 -2.89 9.38 7.65
C ASN A 326 -1.80 10.37 8.10
N VAL A 327 -1.83 10.83 9.34
CA VAL A 327 -0.78 11.70 9.90
C VAL A 327 0.50 10.91 10.18
N GLN A 328 0.39 9.74 10.79
CA GLN A 328 1.54 8.95 11.23
C GLN A 328 2.22 8.19 10.10
N HIS A 329 1.46 7.67 9.14
CA HIS A 329 1.99 6.81 8.07
C HIS A 329 1.76 7.44 6.70
N ASP A 330 2.84 7.69 6.01
CA ASP A 330 2.86 8.36 4.71
C ASP A 330 2.57 7.45 3.51
N TYR A 331 2.36 6.15 3.69
CA TYR A 331 1.86 5.24 2.64
C TYR A 331 0.33 5.22 2.51
N TYR A 332 -0.40 5.71 3.50
CA TYR A 332 -1.86 5.75 3.43
C TYR A 332 -2.40 6.68 2.33
N GLN A 333 -1.60 7.65 1.87
CA GLN A 333 -2.02 8.59 0.84
C GLN A 333 -1.98 8.00 -0.59
N ILE A 334 -1.49 6.78 -0.79
CA ILE A 334 -1.39 6.15 -2.13
C ILE A 334 -2.76 6.07 -2.84
N ILE A 335 -3.85 5.89 -2.10
CA ILE A 335 -5.21 5.85 -2.65
C ILE A 335 -5.66 7.19 -3.25
N ALA A 336 -5.03 8.30 -2.87
CA ALA A 336 -5.32 9.62 -3.39
C ALA A 336 -4.59 9.90 -4.72
N ILE A 337 -3.52 9.15 -5.04
CA ILE A 337 -2.68 9.42 -6.20
C ILE A 337 -3.45 9.46 -7.52
N PRO A 338 -4.41 8.56 -7.81
CA PRO A 338 -5.15 8.61 -9.06
C PRO A 338 -5.91 9.92 -9.26
N ILE A 339 -6.67 10.36 -8.25
CA ILE A 339 -7.48 11.60 -8.38
C ILE A 339 -6.61 12.86 -8.36
N VAL A 340 -5.53 12.88 -7.61
CA VAL A 340 -4.52 13.95 -7.63
C VAL A 340 -3.90 14.05 -9.02
N SER A 341 -3.53 12.91 -9.63
CA SER A 341 -2.97 12.88 -10.99
C SER A 341 -3.95 13.40 -12.04
N ILE A 342 -5.26 13.12 -11.88
CA ILE A 342 -6.30 13.65 -12.78
C ILE A 342 -6.35 15.19 -12.70
N PHE A 343 -6.42 15.76 -11.49
CA PHE A 343 -6.49 17.22 -11.34
C PHE A 343 -5.20 17.90 -11.80
N ILE A 344 -4.03 17.33 -11.53
CA ILE A 344 -2.75 17.82 -12.08
C ILE A 344 -2.79 17.81 -13.62
N ALA A 345 -3.24 16.72 -14.24
CA ALA A 345 -3.34 16.60 -15.69
C ALA A 345 -4.28 17.65 -16.29
N LYS A 346 -5.41 17.92 -15.65
CA LYS A 346 -6.33 19.01 -16.06
C LYS A 346 -5.65 20.37 -15.99
N GLY A 347 -4.91 20.66 -14.92
CA GLY A 347 -4.14 21.89 -14.78
C GLY A 347 -3.00 22.01 -15.82
N ILE A 348 -2.25 20.94 -16.04
CA ILE A 348 -1.23 20.86 -17.10
C ILE A 348 -1.85 21.13 -18.46
N ASN A 349 -3.01 20.55 -18.76
CA ASN A 349 -3.70 20.75 -20.04
C ASN A 349 -4.09 22.22 -20.24
N VAL A 350 -4.54 22.92 -19.18
CA VAL A 350 -4.84 24.38 -19.27
C VAL A 350 -3.57 25.19 -19.45
N LEU A 351 -2.51 24.90 -18.74
CA LEU A 351 -1.23 25.60 -18.92
C LEU A 351 -0.64 25.40 -20.31
N PHE A 352 -0.87 24.22 -20.91
CA PHE A 352 -0.44 23.90 -22.26
C PHE A 352 -1.31 24.56 -23.35
N HIS A 353 -2.63 24.70 -23.07
CA HIS A 353 -3.59 25.35 -23.94
C HIS A 353 -4.27 26.51 -23.18
N PRO A 354 -3.54 27.60 -22.88
CA PRO A 354 -4.09 28.65 -22.03
C PRO A 354 -5.24 29.40 -22.71
N PRO A 355 -6.27 29.82 -21.96
CA PRO A 355 -7.29 30.73 -22.42
C PRO A 355 -6.67 32.02 -23.00
N LYS A 356 -7.43 32.73 -23.86
CA LYS A 356 -6.93 33.93 -24.56
C LYS A 356 -6.52 35.06 -23.61
N GLU A 357 -7.14 35.08 -22.43
CA GLU A 357 -6.91 36.08 -21.37
C GLU A 357 -5.57 35.86 -20.63
N PHE A 358 -4.95 34.68 -20.80
CA PHE A 358 -3.69 34.34 -20.14
C PHE A 358 -2.50 34.48 -21.09
N SER A 359 -1.41 35.04 -20.55
CA SER A 359 -0.14 35.14 -21.28
C SER A 359 0.43 33.76 -21.57
N ARG A 360 0.57 33.38 -22.85
CA ARG A 360 1.15 32.11 -23.27
C ARG A 360 2.57 31.87 -22.72
N PRO A 361 3.51 32.85 -22.82
CA PRO A 361 4.85 32.65 -22.25
C PRO A 361 4.84 32.35 -20.74
N VAL A 362 4.00 33.08 -19.99
CA VAL A 362 3.85 32.84 -18.53
C VAL A 362 3.28 31.44 -18.27
N SER A 363 2.25 31.02 -19.01
CA SER A 363 1.65 29.69 -18.86
C SER A 363 2.65 28.57 -19.13
N TYR A 364 3.46 28.69 -20.20
CA TYR A 364 4.48 27.71 -20.51
C TYR A 364 5.63 27.71 -19.53
N PHE A 365 6.02 28.87 -19.01
CA PHE A 365 6.99 28.96 -17.92
C PHE A 365 6.47 28.26 -16.66
N LEU A 366 5.24 28.56 -16.24
CA LEU A 366 4.59 27.89 -15.12
C LEU A 366 4.47 26.40 -15.32
N LEU A 367 4.13 25.92 -16.53
CA LEU A 367 4.08 24.51 -16.88
C LEU A 367 5.46 23.85 -16.68
N LEU A 368 6.49 24.46 -17.25
CA LEU A 368 7.85 23.92 -17.19
C LEU A 368 8.34 23.79 -15.75
N ILE A 369 8.29 24.89 -14.98
CA ILE A 369 8.77 24.89 -13.58
C ILE A 369 7.93 23.94 -12.71
N SER A 370 6.61 23.90 -12.93
CA SER A 370 5.73 23.01 -12.14
C SER A 370 6.11 21.55 -12.37
N VAL A 371 6.25 21.10 -13.60
CA VAL A 371 6.54 19.70 -13.90
C VAL A 371 7.97 19.32 -13.50
N VAL A 372 8.95 20.15 -13.84
CA VAL A 372 10.37 19.86 -13.53
C VAL A 372 10.60 19.83 -12.03
N PHE A 373 10.17 20.85 -11.30
CA PHE A 373 10.42 20.91 -9.87
C PHE A 373 9.50 20.00 -9.04
N MET A 374 8.29 19.69 -9.51
CA MET A 374 7.45 18.64 -8.91
C MET A 374 8.20 17.31 -8.87
N VAL A 375 8.81 16.92 -9.99
CA VAL A 375 9.57 15.65 -10.05
C VAL A 375 10.91 15.75 -9.29
N ALA A 376 11.67 16.84 -9.47
CA ALA A 376 12.98 17.02 -8.84
C ALA A 376 12.88 17.07 -7.31
N PHE A 377 12.00 17.89 -6.74
CA PHE A 377 11.81 17.95 -5.29
C PHE A 377 11.09 16.71 -4.74
N GLY A 378 10.12 16.16 -5.49
CA GLY A 378 9.53 14.88 -5.14
C GLY A 378 10.60 13.79 -5.00
N TRP A 379 11.53 13.70 -5.95
CA TRP A 379 12.66 12.78 -5.87
C TRP A 379 13.60 13.12 -4.69
N TYR A 380 13.93 14.39 -4.49
CA TYR A 380 14.76 14.82 -3.36
C TYR A 380 14.22 14.34 -2.02
N HIS A 381 12.89 14.35 -1.82
CA HIS A 381 12.25 13.92 -0.58
C HIS A 381 12.07 12.40 -0.46
N ILE A 382 12.00 11.68 -1.59
CA ILE A 382 11.72 10.24 -1.60
C ILE A 382 12.99 9.39 -1.73
N ARG A 383 14.07 9.90 -2.32
CA ARG A 383 15.26 9.10 -2.62
C ARG A 383 15.82 8.34 -1.42
N ASP A 384 15.75 8.93 -0.24
CA ASP A 384 16.27 8.32 0.99
C ASP A 384 15.39 7.17 1.51
N TYR A 385 14.15 7.05 1.05
CA TYR A 385 13.29 5.91 1.36
C TYR A 385 13.80 4.58 0.80
N PHE A 386 14.62 4.64 -0.23
CA PHE A 386 15.27 3.48 -0.82
C PHE A 386 16.52 3.02 -0.06
N ASN A 387 16.98 3.78 0.92
CA ASN A 387 18.18 3.46 1.67
C ASN A 387 17.89 2.45 2.78
N ILE A 388 18.89 1.59 3.05
CA ILE A 388 18.91 0.72 4.21
C ILE A 388 19.66 1.46 5.31
N ASN A 389 18.94 1.85 6.36
CA ASN A 389 19.53 2.63 7.45
C ASN A 389 20.25 1.74 8.49
N HIS A 390 19.83 0.47 8.60
CA HIS A 390 20.32 -0.49 9.57
C HIS A 390 20.76 -1.79 8.88
N PRO A 391 21.89 -1.79 8.13
CA PRO A 391 22.37 -2.98 7.42
C PRO A 391 22.77 -4.12 8.38
N GLU A 392 23.09 -3.81 9.63
CA GLU A 392 23.44 -4.78 10.68
C GLU A 392 22.30 -5.79 10.95
N ILE A 393 21.02 -5.41 10.81
CA ILE A 393 19.92 -6.37 10.97
C ILE A 393 19.90 -7.41 9.85
N VAL A 394 20.33 -7.01 8.65
CA VAL A 394 20.41 -7.91 7.49
C VAL A 394 21.58 -8.87 7.66
N GLU A 395 22.76 -8.36 8.04
CA GLU A 395 23.96 -9.16 8.28
C GLU A 395 23.72 -10.20 9.40
N ALA A 396 23.18 -9.76 10.54
CA ALA A 396 22.86 -10.62 11.66
C ALA A 396 21.77 -11.65 11.30
N GLY A 397 20.74 -11.24 10.57
CA GLY A 397 19.68 -12.13 10.12
C GLY A 397 20.18 -13.23 9.20
N GLN A 398 21.03 -12.89 8.23
CA GLN A 398 21.67 -13.88 7.34
C GLN A 398 22.61 -14.83 8.10
N ALA A 399 23.30 -14.34 9.12
CA ALA A 399 24.12 -15.19 9.99
C ALA A 399 23.25 -16.19 10.76
N VAL A 400 22.12 -15.73 11.34
CA VAL A 400 21.14 -16.61 12.01
C VAL A 400 20.64 -17.69 11.06
N ASP A 401 20.27 -17.32 9.83
CA ASP A 401 19.74 -18.28 8.84
C ASP A 401 20.75 -19.37 8.46
N LYS A 402 22.04 -19.04 8.48
CA LYS A 402 23.14 -19.99 8.19
C LYS A 402 23.49 -20.91 9.35
N VAL A 403 23.48 -20.40 10.60
CA VAL A 403 24.04 -21.14 11.75
C VAL A 403 22.99 -21.82 12.63
N LEU A 404 21.71 -21.39 12.58
CA LEU A 404 20.67 -21.96 13.42
C LEU A 404 19.75 -22.91 12.65
N PRO A 405 19.22 -23.97 13.31
CA PRO A 405 18.22 -24.86 12.71
C PRO A 405 16.99 -24.10 12.23
N ALA A 406 16.31 -24.63 11.21
CA ALA A 406 15.13 -23.98 10.61
C ALA A 406 13.96 -23.81 11.59
N GLU A 407 13.82 -24.72 12.55
CA GLU A 407 12.80 -24.73 13.60
C GLU A 407 13.12 -23.84 14.81
N ALA A 408 14.32 -23.26 14.86
CA ALA A 408 14.71 -22.38 15.96
C ALA A 408 13.74 -21.20 16.09
N LYS A 409 13.31 -20.90 17.32
CA LYS A 409 12.56 -19.69 17.63
C LYS A 409 13.51 -18.68 18.28
N VAL A 410 13.54 -17.47 17.70
CA VAL A 410 14.52 -16.46 18.09
C VAL A 410 13.87 -15.26 18.79
N ILE A 411 14.57 -14.72 19.78
CA ILE A 411 14.30 -13.38 20.30
C ILE A 411 15.25 -12.44 19.56
N ALA A 412 14.71 -11.53 18.75
CA ALA A 412 15.47 -10.58 17.92
C ALA A 412 15.01 -9.15 18.23
N PRO A 413 15.47 -8.55 19.35
CA PRO A 413 14.98 -7.25 19.79
C PRO A 413 15.26 -6.15 18.77
N TYR A 414 14.19 -5.45 18.35
CA TYR A 414 14.25 -4.28 17.50
C TYR A 414 13.09 -3.33 17.80
N ASP A 415 12.90 -3.03 19.08
CA ASP A 415 11.86 -2.15 19.61
C ASP A 415 10.43 -2.55 19.21
N GLY A 416 10.23 -3.85 18.96
CA GLY A 416 8.96 -4.42 18.50
C GLY A 416 8.76 -4.38 16.98
N ASP A 417 9.68 -3.77 16.23
CA ASP A 417 9.69 -3.79 14.78
C ASP A 417 10.10 -5.19 14.27
N THR A 418 9.28 -5.75 13.40
CA THR A 418 9.45 -7.11 12.87
C THR A 418 10.53 -7.22 11.77
N ALA A 419 11.12 -6.11 11.33
CA ALA A 419 12.11 -6.10 10.24
C ALA A 419 13.32 -6.97 10.55
N PHE A 420 13.90 -6.87 11.75
CA PHE A 420 15.03 -7.71 12.13
C PHE A 420 14.64 -9.19 12.23
N LEU A 421 13.52 -9.49 12.88
CA LEU A 421 13.02 -10.87 12.99
C LEU A 421 12.80 -11.50 11.61
N PHE A 422 12.27 -10.73 10.65
CA PHE A 422 12.09 -11.21 9.28
C PHE A 422 13.41 -11.63 8.62
N GLN A 423 14.49 -10.87 8.81
CA GLN A 423 15.79 -11.18 8.24
C GLN A 423 16.38 -12.49 8.79
N THR A 424 16.02 -12.88 10.02
CA THR A 424 16.48 -14.16 10.61
C THR A 424 15.89 -15.41 9.95
N ASN A 425 14.86 -15.24 9.09
CA ASN A 425 14.09 -16.34 8.49
C ASN A 425 13.53 -17.34 9.51
N ARG A 426 13.32 -16.91 10.75
CA ARG A 426 12.79 -17.70 11.88
C ARG A 426 11.52 -17.03 12.44
N LYS A 427 10.75 -17.82 13.21
CA LYS A 427 9.67 -17.29 14.06
C LYS A 427 10.23 -16.86 15.41
N GLY A 428 9.57 -15.90 16.07
CA GLY A 428 10.02 -15.48 17.39
C GLY A 428 9.46 -14.15 17.84
N TRP A 429 10.24 -13.40 18.59
CA TRP A 429 9.83 -12.18 19.26
C TRP A 429 10.71 -11.00 18.83
N PRO A 430 10.13 -9.92 18.29
CA PRO A 430 10.87 -8.72 17.87
C PRO A 430 11.20 -7.78 19.04
N ILE A 431 11.08 -8.24 20.27
CA ILE A 431 11.31 -7.44 21.49
C ILE A 431 12.05 -8.28 22.54
N GLY A 432 12.99 -7.64 23.26
CA GLY A 432 13.67 -8.18 24.43
C GLY A 432 12.81 -8.21 25.69
N GLY A 433 13.42 -8.42 26.83
CA GLY A 433 12.78 -8.54 28.13
C GLY A 433 12.03 -9.86 28.33
N ALA A 434 11.73 -10.20 29.58
CA ALA A 434 11.02 -11.42 29.97
C ALA A 434 11.55 -12.67 29.25
N ILE A 435 12.90 -12.84 29.25
CA ILE A 435 13.58 -13.90 28.48
C ILE A 435 13.10 -15.28 28.92
N ASP A 436 13.00 -15.54 30.24
CA ASP A 436 12.59 -16.84 30.78
C ASP A 436 11.14 -17.20 30.39
N ASP A 437 10.25 -16.22 30.34
CA ASP A 437 8.88 -16.40 29.85
C ASP A 437 8.88 -16.82 28.38
N LYS A 438 9.69 -16.15 27.53
CA LYS A 438 9.82 -16.52 26.11
C LYS A 438 10.48 -17.88 25.92
N VAL A 439 11.44 -18.24 26.77
CA VAL A 439 12.04 -19.59 26.78
C VAL A 439 10.99 -20.64 27.12
N SER A 440 10.14 -20.38 28.13
CA SER A 440 9.02 -21.29 28.47
C SER A 440 8.01 -21.44 27.32
N LYS A 441 7.86 -20.43 26.45
CA LYS A 441 7.05 -20.41 25.23
C LYS A 441 7.81 -20.99 24.01
N GLY A 442 9.05 -21.46 24.21
CA GLY A 442 9.84 -22.19 23.23
C GLY A 442 10.90 -21.37 22.51
N ALA A 443 11.29 -20.18 22.98
CA ALA A 443 12.46 -19.47 22.48
C ALA A 443 13.72 -20.29 22.71
N THR A 444 14.56 -20.39 21.70
CA THR A 444 15.77 -21.22 21.72
C THR A 444 17.05 -20.39 21.64
N HIS A 445 16.97 -19.24 20.97
CA HIS A 445 18.13 -18.38 20.76
C HIS A 445 17.75 -16.90 20.92
N TYR A 446 18.76 -16.13 21.28
CA TYR A 446 18.70 -14.66 21.34
C TYR A 446 19.69 -14.11 20.30
N VAL A 447 19.26 -13.11 19.55
CA VAL A 447 20.12 -12.44 18.59
C VAL A 447 19.95 -10.93 18.76
N SER A 448 21.05 -10.20 18.96
CA SER A 448 21.01 -8.75 19.13
C SER A 448 22.10 -8.06 18.30
N ILE A 449 21.74 -6.91 17.79
CA ILE A 449 22.63 -5.92 17.16
C ILE A 449 23.04 -4.84 18.16
N ARG A 450 22.55 -4.89 19.40
CA ARG A 450 22.88 -3.98 20.49
C ARG A 450 23.55 -4.78 21.61
N PHE A 451 24.63 -4.26 22.16
CA PHE A 451 25.33 -4.83 23.32
C PHE A 451 24.89 -4.11 24.60
N ASP A 452 23.56 -4.05 24.81
CA ASP A 452 22.93 -3.51 26.01
C ASP A 452 23.10 -4.42 27.23
N GLU A 453 22.51 -4.07 28.37
CA GLU A 453 22.63 -4.83 29.61
C GLU A 453 22.04 -6.24 29.47
N GLU A 454 20.91 -6.41 28.77
CA GLU A 454 20.29 -7.72 28.51
C GLU A 454 21.22 -8.62 27.71
N ALA A 455 21.78 -8.12 26.62
CA ALA A 455 22.72 -8.88 25.79
C ALA A 455 24.01 -9.24 26.57
N LYS A 456 24.54 -8.33 27.39
CA LYS A 456 25.75 -8.58 28.23
C LYS A 456 25.47 -9.62 29.31
N ASP A 457 24.33 -9.57 29.98
CA ASP A 457 23.93 -10.57 30.95
C ASP A 457 23.87 -11.96 30.28
N LEU A 458 23.16 -12.07 29.17
CA LEU A 458 23.04 -13.34 28.42
C LEU A 458 24.41 -13.86 27.93
N ILE A 459 25.31 -12.98 27.47
CA ILE A 459 26.67 -13.36 27.11
C ILE A 459 27.43 -13.97 28.30
N SER A 460 27.20 -13.48 29.51
CA SER A 460 27.91 -13.95 30.69
C SER A 460 27.44 -15.31 31.21
N ARG A 461 26.17 -15.66 31.02
CA ARG A 461 25.55 -16.88 31.58
C ARG A 461 25.18 -17.94 30.58
N CYS A 462 25.20 -17.64 29.29
CA CYS A 462 24.78 -18.60 28.25
C CYS A 462 25.88 -18.79 27.21
N GLN A 463 25.82 -19.89 26.45
CA GLN A 463 26.75 -20.16 25.38
C GLN A 463 26.55 -19.17 24.21
N VAL A 464 27.60 -18.47 23.85
CA VAL A 464 27.67 -17.62 22.65
C VAL A 464 27.91 -18.53 21.43
N VAL A 465 26.99 -18.53 20.48
CA VAL A 465 27.09 -19.29 19.21
C VAL A 465 27.98 -18.53 18.23
N LEU A 466 27.76 -17.23 18.10
CA LEU A 466 28.53 -16.34 17.22
C LEU A 466 28.54 -14.92 17.82
N LYS A 467 29.68 -14.27 17.79
CA LYS A 467 29.81 -12.86 18.20
C LYS A 467 30.73 -12.14 17.23
N THR A 468 30.28 -10.98 16.80
CA THR A 468 31.05 -10.02 16.00
C THR A 468 31.07 -8.67 16.70
N GLU A 469 31.64 -7.65 16.08
CA GLU A 469 31.55 -6.28 16.57
C GLU A 469 30.14 -5.67 16.42
N LYS A 470 29.31 -6.22 15.48
CA LYS A 470 28.01 -5.67 15.12
C LYS A 470 26.83 -6.44 15.73
N TYR A 471 26.99 -7.72 16.03
CA TYR A 471 25.90 -8.55 16.55
C TYR A 471 26.40 -9.76 17.35
N VAL A 472 25.48 -10.36 18.13
CA VAL A 472 25.71 -11.57 18.88
C VAL A 472 24.53 -12.55 18.73
N ILE A 473 24.85 -13.85 18.63
CA ILE A 473 23.88 -14.97 18.63
C ILE A 473 24.17 -15.84 19.84
N ILE A 474 23.17 -16.07 20.67
CA ILE A 474 23.29 -16.76 21.98
C ILE A 474 22.29 -17.92 22.05
N ASN A 475 22.74 -19.06 22.56
CA ASN A 475 21.91 -20.24 22.80
C ASN A 475 21.26 -20.16 24.18
N LEU A 476 19.96 -19.90 24.25
CA LEU A 476 19.23 -19.77 25.51
C LEU A 476 19.02 -21.10 26.26
N LYS A 477 19.16 -22.22 25.60
CA LYS A 477 19.04 -23.55 26.23
C LYS A 477 20.22 -23.91 27.13
N THR A 478 21.29 -23.15 27.06
CA THR A 478 22.54 -23.40 27.80
C THR A 478 22.73 -22.44 28.96
N CYS A 479 21.81 -21.54 29.21
CA CYS A 479 21.91 -20.55 30.29
C CYS A 479 21.94 -21.22 31.68
N LYS A 480 22.86 -20.76 32.50
CA LYS A 480 23.02 -21.17 33.91
C LYS A 480 22.31 -20.21 34.84
#